data_a3582b4fd8017c02868dcc56cd3931dc
#
_entry.id   a3582b4fd8017c02868dcc56cd3931dc
#
_cell.length_a   1.000
_cell.length_b   1.000
_cell.length_c   1.000
_cell.angle_alpha   90.00
_cell.angle_beta   90.00
_cell.angle_gamma   90.00
#
_symmetry.space_group_name_H-M   'P 1'
#
loop_
_entity.id
_entity.type
_entity.pdbx_description
1 polymer ?
#
loop_
_entity_poly.entity_id
_entity_poly.type
_entity_poly.pdbx_seq_one_letter_code
_entity_poly.pdbx_strand_id
1 'polypeptide(L)'
;MLSACQTRTAVVMPVGPGATEALDTLDSVERYCVEPHDVIIVDDCTQDGTYEALLAKQRPNWHILRNRRQFGIQRLVHTLSLAYQYVLSNTDCDLVLRLDQDALIIGSGVLGDASIYTELHPAVGLFGVYAHDYNRPRSFEVHRQQIARELHPLRRLCGAKPSWAWLLKLAEQNGYQRGDNVFGGAYFVTRKCVAELRQLGALDMPYRWHSRLMEDVYFSMAAVAAGFKLGHFGAPEGPLCLEWRGLPFPAINMTTAGFKVVHSVDKGKNTDRVANGGRTARQVFQHIRASHEQV
;
A
#
# COMPACT_ATOMS: atom_id res chain seq x y z
N MET A 1 5.24 31.41 -17.83
CA MET A 1 4.71 30.53 -16.80
C MET A 1 4.74 29.12 -17.36
N LEU A 2 5.69 28.28 -16.92
CA LEU A 2 5.68 26.86 -17.25
C LEU A 2 4.47 26.28 -16.52
N SER A 3 3.50 25.73 -17.26
CA SER A 3 2.43 24.91 -16.70
C SER A 3 3.13 23.79 -15.92
N ALA A 4 3.06 23.84 -14.59
CA ALA A 4 3.52 22.73 -13.77
C ALA A 4 2.74 21.51 -14.26
N CYS A 5 3.44 20.55 -14.87
CA CYS A 5 2.83 19.29 -15.27
C CYS A 5 2.33 18.65 -13.96
N GLN A 6 1.02 18.63 -13.80
CA GLN A 6 0.39 18.14 -12.58
C GLN A 6 0.62 16.62 -12.53
N THR A 7 1.37 16.16 -11.56
CA THR A 7 1.65 14.72 -11.36
C THR A 7 0.33 13.96 -11.25
N ARG A 8 0.12 12.99 -12.12
CA ARG A 8 -1.04 12.11 -12.09
C ARG A 8 -0.74 10.86 -11.26
N THR A 9 -1.65 10.49 -10.40
CA THR A 9 -1.48 9.34 -9.49
C THR A 9 -2.45 8.22 -9.82
N ALA A 10 -1.99 6.98 -9.76
CA ALA A 10 -2.85 5.80 -9.72
C ALA A 10 -3.03 5.34 -8.26
N VAL A 11 -4.26 5.25 -7.77
CA VAL A 11 -4.56 4.59 -6.49
C VAL A 11 -4.82 3.12 -6.76
N VAL A 12 -3.93 2.25 -6.28
CA VAL A 12 -4.03 0.79 -6.43
C VAL A 12 -4.59 0.20 -5.16
N MET A 13 -5.74 -0.44 -5.25
CA MET A 13 -6.41 -1.07 -4.12
C MET A 13 -6.63 -2.58 -4.36
N PRO A 14 -5.87 -3.46 -3.68
CA PRO A 14 -6.19 -4.88 -3.63
C PRO A 14 -7.41 -5.09 -2.73
N VAL A 15 -8.37 -5.86 -3.19
CA VAL A 15 -9.64 -6.09 -2.49
C VAL A 15 -9.83 -7.58 -2.22
N GLY A 16 -10.00 -7.91 -0.94
CA GLY A 16 -10.52 -9.17 -0.45
C GLY A 16 -12.01 -9.12 -0.15
N PRO A 17 -12.58 -10.12 0.56
CA PRO A 17 -13.95 -10.08 1.02
C PRO A 17 -14.24 -8.87 1.90
N GLY A 18 -15.45 -8.27 1.77
CA GLY A 18 -15.89 -7.12 2.56
C GLY A 18 -16.26 -5.92 1.69
N ALA A 19 -17.39 -5.99 1.00
CA ALA A 19 -17.87 -4.93 0.10
C ALA A 19 -18.03 -3.58 0.80
N THR A 20 -18.53 -3.56 2.03
CA THR A 20 -18.74 -2.33 2.81
C THR A 20 -17.42 -1.61 3.09
N GLU A 21 -16.42 -2.34 3.54
CA GLU A 21 -15.09 -1.80 3.85
C GLU A 21 -14.39 -1.30 2.59
N ALA A 22 -14.46 -2.08 1.50
CA ALA A 22 -13.86 -1.70 0.22
C ALA A 22 -14.48 -0.42 -0.34
N LEU A 23 -15.82 -0.33 -0.38
CA LEU A 23 -16.54 0.84 -0.87
C LEU A 23 -16.30 2.07 0.01
N ASP A 24 -16.24 1.93 1.32
CA ASP A 24 -15.95 3.05 2.22
C ASP A 24 -14.52 3.57 2.05
N THR A 25 -13.57 2.70 1.80
CA THR A 25 -12.19 3.11 1.47
C THR A 25 -12.16 3.86 0.15
N LEU A 26 -12.86 3.38 -0.88
CA LEU A 26 -12.98 4.08 -2.17
C LEU A 26 -13.69 5.43 -2.03
N ASP A 27 -14.74 5.52 -1.23
CA ASP A 27 -15.41 6.80 -0.94
C ASP A 27 -14.45 7.80 -0.26
N SER A 28 -13.52 7.30 0.58
CA SER A 28 -12.49 8.17 1.17
C SER A 28 -11.49 8.68 0.12
N VAL A 29 -11.13 7.85 -0.87
CA VAL A 29 -10.29 8.26 -2.01
C VAL A 29 -10.98 9.37 -2.79
N GLU A 30 -12.21 9.14 -3.22
CA GLU A 30 -12.98 10.09 -4.01
C GLU A 30 -13.23 11.42 -3.28
N ARG A 31 -13.33 11.38 -1.97
CA ARG A 31 -13.58 12.57 -1.15
C ARG A 31 -12.33 13.44 -0.98
N TYR A 32 -11.17 12.83 -0.79
CA TYR A 32 -9.98 13.55 -0.36
C TYR A 32 -8.88 13.64 -1.42
N CYS A 33 -8.90 12.81 -2.47
CA CYS A 33 -8.00 12.95 -3.60
C CYS A 33 -8.64 13.87 -4.65
N VAL A 34 -8.41 15.16 -4.51
CA VAL A 34 -8.94 16.17 -5.45
C VAL A 34 -8.07 16.36 -6.70
N GLU A 35 -6.83 15.88 -6.64
CA GLU A 35 -5.91 15.89 -7.77
C GLU A 35 -6.33 14.81 -8.80
N PRO A 36 -5.97 14.97 -10.10
CA PRO A 36 -6.26 13.97 -11.12
C PRO A 36 -5.68 12.59 -10.76
N HIS A 37 -6.55 11.58 -10.70
CA HIS A 37 -6.12 10.22 -10.37
C HIS A 37 -6.97 9.17 -11.08
N ASP A 38 -6.37 7.99 -11.28
CA ASP A 38 -7.07 6.76 -11.64
C ASP A 38 -7.14 5.82 -10.44
N VAL A 39 -8.17 5.00 -10.34
CA VAL A 39 -8.30 3.98 -9.29
C VAL A 39 -8.27 2.60 -9.92
N ILE A 40 -7.24 1.82 -9.59
CA ILE A 40 -7.07 0.46 -10.08
C ILE A 40 -7.42 -0.50 -8.93
N ILE A 41 -8.57 -1.11 -9.04
CA ILE A 41 -9.12 -2.05 -8.05
C ILE A 41 -8.84 -3.46 -8.53
N VAL A 42 -8.21 -4.28 -7.71
CA VAL A 42 -7.98 -5.70 -8.05
C VAL A 42 -8.69 -6.59 -7.05
N ASP A 43 -9.84 -7.14 -7.47
CA ASP A 43 -10.59 -8.12 -6.71
C ASP A 43 -9.85 -9.46 -6.66
N ASP A 44 -9.60 -9.98 -5.46
CA ASP A 44 -8.93 -11.27 -5.25
C ASP A 44 -9.87 -12.48 -5.42
N CYS A 45 -10.69 -12.44 -6.48
CA CYS A 45 -11.67 -13.49 -6.80
C CYS A 45 -12.66 -13.74 -5.65
N THR A 46 -13.19 -12.67 -5.06
CA THR A 46 -14.16 -12.74 -3.96
C THR A 46 -15.45 -13.45 -4.38
N GLN A 47 -16.12 -14.09 -3.41
CA GLN A 47 -17.34 -14.88 -3.62
C GLN A 47 -18.49 -14.41 -2.72
N ASP A 48 -18.32 -13.27 -2.04
CA ASP A 48 -19.26 -12.72 -1.06
C ASP A 48 -20.09 -11.54 -1.60
N GLY A 49 -20.06 -11.32 -2.92
CA GLY A 49 -20.75 -10.21 -3.57
C GLY A 49 -19.92 -8.91 -3.63
N THR A 50 -18.69 -8.91 -3.14
CA THR A 50 -17.82 -7.71 -3.16
C THR A 50 -17.54 -7.24 -4.58
N TYR A 51 -17.21 -8.16 -5.51
CA TYR A 51 -16.96 -7.82 -6.90
C TYR A 51 -18.15 -7.18 -7.59
N GLU A 52 -19.34 -7.75 -7.40
CA GLU A 52 -20.60 -7.24 -7.94
C GLU A 52 -20.95 -5.86 -7.38
N ALA A 53 -20.70 -5.64 -6.08
CA ALA A 53 -20.89 -4.34 -5.45
C ALA A 53 -19.95 -3.26 -6.00
N LEU A 54 -18.70 -3.61 -6.30
CA LEU A 54 -17.73 -2.71 -6.95
C LEU A 54 -18.19 -2.35 -8.37
N LEU A 55 -18.63 -3.32 -9.17
CA LEU A 55 -19.15 -3.07 -10.52
C LEU A 55 -20.38 -2.17 -10.51
N ALA A 56 -21.29 -2.37 -9.55
CA ALA A 56 -22.50 -1.56 -9.40
C ALA A 56 -22.23 -0.09 -9.02
N LYS A 57 -21.07 0.19 -8.43
CA LYS A 57 -20.61 1.53 -8.02
C LYS A 57 -19.53 2.13 -8.91
N GLN A 58 -19.17 1.44 -9.99
CA GLN A 58 -18.08 1.83 -10.88
C GLN A 58 -18.18 3.31 -11.30
N ARG A 59 -17.05 3.99 -11.28
CA ARG A 59 -16.89 5.39 -11.73
C ARG A 59 -16.00 5.46 -12.98
N PRO A 60 -16.02 6.56 -13.74
CA PRO A 60 -15.24 6.67 -14.98
C PRO A 60 -13.72 6.50 -14.82
N ASN A 61 -13.17 6.86 -13.65
CA ASN A 61 -11.76 6.74 -13.31
C ASN A 61 -11.43 5.40 -12.61
N TRP A 62 -12.39 4.46 -12.48
CA TRP A 62 -12.18 3.16 -11.86
C TRP A 62 -11.93 2.07 -12.89
N HIS A 63 -10.83 1.37 -12.73
CA HIS A 63 -10.43 0.19 -13.52
C HIS A 63 -10.52 -1.03 -12.61
N ILE A 64 -11.57 -1.83 -12.78
CA ILE A 64 -11.82 -2.99 -11.92
C ILE A 64 -11.28 -4.23 -12.62
N LEU A 65 -10.26 -4.82 -12.02
CA LEU A 65 -9.62 -6.07 -12.42
C LEU A 65 -10.04 -7.19 -11.48
N ARG A 66 -9.95 -8.44 -11.94
CA ARG A 66 -10.23 -9.61 -11.12
C ARG A 66 -9.16 -10.66 -11.27
N ASN A 67 -8.66 -11.20 -10.17
CA ASN A 67 -7.77 -12.34 -10.17
C ASN A 67 -8.50 -13.59 -10.71
N ARG A 68 -7.78 -14.46 -11.40
CA ARG A 68 -8.36 -15.72 -11.91
C ARG A 68 -8.76 -16.70 -10.80
N ARG A 69 -8.21 -16.52 -9.60
CA ARG A 69 -8.49 -17.29 -8.37
C ARG A 69 -8.13 -16.46 -7.17
N GLN A 70 -8.63 -16.83 -6.00
CA GLN A 70 -8.25 -16.21 -4.74
C GLN A 70 -6.80 -16.56 -4.38
N PHE A 71 -6.01 -15.54 -4.09
CA PHE A 71 -4.64 -15.67 -3.64
C PHE A 71 -4.48 -15.46 -2.13
N GLY A 72 -5.29 -14.61 -1.53
CA GLY A 72 -5.24 -14.22 -0.12
C GLY A 72 -4.00 -13.40 0.24
N ILE A 73 -3.95 -12.93 1.47
CA ILE A 73 -2.93 -12.02 1.98
C ILE A 73 -1.48 -12.53 1.80
N GLN A 74 -1.25 -13.84 1.90
CA GLN A 74 0.09 -14.41 1.72
C GLN A 74 0.62 -14.34 0.27
N ARG A 75 -0.23 -13.98 -0.67
CA ARG A 75 0.10 -13.88 -2.09
C ARG A 75 -0.32 -12.54 -2.69
N LEU A 76 -0.44 -11.53 -1.84
CA LEU A 76 -0.79 -10.17 -2.25
C LEU A 76 0.19 -9.59 -3.28
N VAL A 77 1.42 -10.12 -3.30
CA VAL A 77 2.41 -9.83 -4.35
C VAL A 77 1.84 -10.08 -5.76
N HIS A 78 1.06 -11.15 -5.97
CA HIS A 78 0.44 -11.44 -7.29
C HIS A 78 -0.58 -10.37 -7.66
N THR A 79 -1.46 -10.02 -6.74
CA THR A 79 -2.52 -9.02 -6.93
C THR A 79 -1.92 -7.65 -7.24
N LEU A 80 -0.89 -7.24 -6.50
CA LEU A 80 -0.20 -5.97 -6.73
C LEU A 80 0.64 -5.99 -8.01
N SER A 81 1.27 -7.12 -8.38
CA SER A 81 1.99 -7.23 -9.65
C SER A 81 1.06 -7.06 -10.85
N LEU A 82 -0.16 -7.62 -10.80
CA LEU A 82 -1.18 -7.40 -11.82
C LEU A 82 -1.56 -5.91 -11.92
N ALA A 83 -1.80 -5.26 -10.78
CA ALA A 83 -2.12 -3.83 -10.73
C ALA A 83 -0.99 -2.97 -11.31
N TYR A 84 0.25 -3.21 -10.91
CA TYR A 84 1.41 -2.44 -11.39
C TYR A 84 1.65 -2.61 -12.89
N GLN A 85 1.49 -3.83 -13.41
CA GLN A 85 1.55 -4.07 -14.86
C GLN A 85 0.43 -3.33 -15.60
N TYR A 86 -0.77 -3.30 -15.02
CA TYR A 86 -1.90 -2.56 -15.57
C TYR A 86 -1.62 -1.05 -15.61
N VAL A 87 -1.14 -0.48 -14.51
CA VAL A 87 -0.75 0.95 -14.43
C VAL A 87 0.25 1.31 -15.53
N LEU A 88 1.30 0.50 -15.71
CA LEU A 88 2.31 0.76 -16.75
C LEU A 88 1.77 0.73 -18.16
N SER A 89 0.78 -0.12 -18.43
CA SER A 89 0.30 -0.40 -19.77
C SER A 89 -0.94 0.41 -20.17
N ASN A 90 -1.71 0.90 -19.20
CA ASN A 90 -3.04 1.49 -19.45
C ASN A 90 -3.23 2.89 -18.86
N THR A 91 -2.27 3.43 -18.15
CA THR A 91 -2.34 4.79 -17.59
C THR A 91 -1.05 5.56 -17.87
N ASP A 92 -1.10 6.88 -17.73
CA ASP A 92 0.05 7.80 -17.80
C ASP A 92 0.44 8.34 -16.41
N CYS A 93 -0.03 7.69 -15.34
CA CYS A 93 0.28 8.10 -13.97
C CYS A 93 1.78 8.01 -13.67
N ASP A 94 2.33 9.04 -13.03
CA ASP A 94 3.75 9.12 -12.63
C ASP A 94 4.01 8.47 -11.26
N LEU A 95 2.97 8.38 -10.46
CA LEU A 95 3.02 7.92 -9.08
C LEU A 95 1.91 6.91 -8.83
N VAL A 96 2.16 5.95 -7.97
CA VAL A 96 1.17 4.96 -7.52
C VAL A 96 1.06 5.03 -6.01
N LEU A 97 -0.15 5.25 -5.50
CA LEU A 97 -0.51 5.03 -4.11
C LEU A 97 -1.10 3.62 -3.97
N ARG A 98 -0.41 2.73 -3.32
CA ARG A 98 -1.01 1.47 -2.87
C ARG A 98 -1.79 1.73 -1.59
N LEU A 99 -3.02 1.24 -1.49
CA LEU A 99 -3.92 1.46 -0.36
C LEU A 99 -4.69 0.17 -0.04
N ASP A 100 -4.63 -0.33 1.20
CA ASP A 100 -5.42 -1.49 1.63
C ASP A 100 -6.90 -1.12 1.86
N GLN A 101 -7.78 -2.11 1.75
CA GLN A 101 -9.22 -1.88 2.03
C GLN A 101 -9.51 -1.58 3.51
N ASP A 102 -8.58 -1.81 4.44
CA ASP A 102 -8.67 -1.41 5.85
C ASP A 102 -7.84 -0.15 6.19
N ALA A 103 -7.39 0.58 5.16
CA ALA A 103 -6.87 1.93 5.26
C ALA A 103 -7.93 2.98 4.89
N LEU A 104 -7.74 4.21 5.28
CA LEU A 104 -8.59 5.35 4.86
C LEU A 104 -7.74 6.58 4.56
N ILE A 105 -8.13 7.32 3.54
CA ILE A 105 -7.71 8.70 3.38
C ILE A 105 -8.66 9.56 4.22
N ILE A 106 -8.09 10.38 5.12
CA ILE A 106 -8.84 11.18 6.09
C ILE A 106 -8.58 12.68 5.97
N GLY A 107 -7.73 13.08 5.03
CA GLY A 107 -7.39 14.49 4.77
C GLY A 107 -6.93 14.69 3.33
N SER A 108 -7.21 15.87 2.77
CA SER A 108 -6.87 16.23 1.39
C SER A 108 -5.38 16.54 1.19
N GLY A 109 -4.92 16.45 -0.06
CA GLY A 109 -3.59 16.87 -0.50
C GLY A 109 -2.49 15.84 -0.29
N VAL A 110 -2.79 14.58 0.05
CA VAL A 110 -1.76 13.54 0.20
C VAL A 110 -1.04 13.23 -1.12
N LEU A 111 -1.74 13.33 -2.25
CA LEU A 111 -1.15 13.09 -3.58
C LEU A 111 -0.20 14.23 -3.96
N GLY A 112 -0.57 15.47 -3.65
CA GLY A 112 0.28 16.66 -3.83
C GLY A 112 1.54 16.59 -2.96
N ASP A 113 1.40 16.24 -1.67
CA ASP A 113 2.56 16.06 -0.78
C ASP A 113 3.52 14.98 -1.31
N ALA A 114 2.96 13.87 -1.82
CA ALA A 114 3.76 12.79 -2.38
C ALA A 114 4.48 13.21 -3.68
N SER A 115 3.85 14.04 -4.51
CA SER A 115 4.52 14.62 -5.69
C SER A 115 5.70 15.48 -5.28
N ILE A 116 5.52 16.40 -4.34
CA ILE A 116 6.60 17.23 -3.80
C ILE A 116 7.73 16.37 -3.20
N TYR A 117 7.35 15.31 -2.47
CA TYR A 117 8.32 14.40 -1.90
C TYR A 117 9.21 13.75 -2.96
N THR A 118 8.63 13.31 -4.09
CA THR A 118 9.41 12.68 -5.18
C THR A 118 10.34 13.66 -5.88
N GLU A 119 9.96 14.94 -6.01
CA GLU A 119 10.81 16.00 -6.56
C GLU A 119 12.03 16.27 -5.66
N LEU A 120 11.82 16.29 -4.35
CA LEU A 120 12.88 16.51 -3.37
C LEU A 120 13.79 15.28 -3.18
N HIS A 121 13.29 14.08 -3.49
CA HIS A 121 13.99 12.81 -3.28
C HIS A 121 14.03 11.93 -4.55
N PRO A 122 14.67 12.38 -5.66
CA PRO A 122 14.59 11.71 -6.97
C PRO A 122 15.20 10.29 -7.01
N ALA A 123 16.03 9.94 -6.02
CA ALA A 123 16.58 8.58 -5.89
C ALA A 123 15.64 7.60 -5.17
N VAL A 124 14.54 8.09 -4.57
CA VAL A 124 13.57 7.26 -3.85
C VAL A 124 12.55 6.71 -4.85
N GLY A 125 12.40 5.39 -4.87
CA GLY A 125 11.43 4.71 -5.75
C GLY A 125 10.19 4.21 -5.02
N LEU A 126 10.30 3.90 -3.72
CA LEU A 126 9.22 3.42 -2.88
C LEU A 126 9.30 4.08 -1.50
N PHE A 127 8.20 4.67 -1.03
CA PHE A 127 8.19 5.45 0.19
C PHE A 127 6.85 5.41 0.94
N GLY A 128 6.94 5.50 2.25
CA GLY A 128 5.82 5.42 3.19
C GLY A 128 6.34 5.38 4.62
N VAL A 129 5.70 4.64 5.52
CA VAL A 129 6.22 4.45 6.86
C VAL A 129 7.40 3.47 6.82
N TYR A 130 8.63 3.99 6.93
CA TYR A 130 9.86 3.20 6.78
C TYR A 130 10.75 3.21 8.03
N ALA A 131 11.31 4.35 8.40
CA ALA A 131 12.33 4.41 9.45
C ALA A 131 11.75 4.19 10.85
N HIS A 132 10.56 4.71 11.12
CA HIS A 132 9.89 4.63 12.42
C HIS A 132 8.37 4.61 12.24
N ASP A 133 7.69 4.00 13.19
CA ASP A 133 6.26 4.16 13.42
C ASP A 133 6.06 5.49 14.16
N TYR A 134 4.82 5.87 14.40
CA TYR A 134 4.51 7.16 15.03
C TYR A 134 5.35 7.47 16.29
N ASN A 135 5.59 6.49 17.16
CA ASN A 135 6.21 6.69 18.48
C ASN A 135 7.57 5.98 18.67
N ARG A 136 8.06 5.23 17.69
CA ARG A 136 9.25 4.37 17.89
C ARG A 136 9.95 4.02 16.57
N PRO A 137 11.27 3.79 16.62
CA PRO A 137 11.96 3.16 15.51
C PRO A 137 11.35 1.80 15.16
N ARG A 138 11.20 1.50 13.88
CA ARG A 138 10.71 0.22 13.42
C ARG A 138 11.77 -0.87 13.60
N SER A 139 11.32 -2.05 13.98
CA SER A 139 12.17 -3.24 14.05
C SER A 139 11.88 -4.15 12.87
N PHE A 140 12.90 -4.48 12.11
CA PHE A 140 12.82 -5.41 10.96
C PHE A 140 13.22 -6.84 11.32
N GLU A 141 13.43 -7.15 12.59
CA GLU A 141 13.95 -8.43 13.04
C GLU A 141 13.06 -9.62 12.66
N VAL A 142 11.74 -9.46 12.74
CA VAL A 142 10.78 -10.52 12.35
C VAL A 142 10.94 -10.89 10.87
N HIS A 143 11.08 -9.90 9.99
CA HIS A 143 11.27 -10.10 8.56
C HIS A 143 12.65 -10.67 8.24
N ARG A 144 13.68 -10.21 8.96
CA ARG A 144 15.04 -10.77 8.86
C ARG A 144 15.07 -12.25 9.19
N GLN A 145 14.43 -12.65 10.29
CA GLN A 145 14.31 -14.06 10.68
C GLN A 145 13.50 -14.87 9.65
N GLN A 146 12.43 -14.29 9.10
CA GLN A 146 11.63 -14.95 8.06
C GLN A 146 12.47 -15.22 6.81
N ILE A 147 13.20 -14.22 6.31
CA ILE A 147 14.11 -14.37 5.17
C ILE A 147 15.16 -15.46 5.46
N ALA A 148 15.77 -15.42 6.65
CA ALA A 148 16.77 -16.43 7.05
C ALA A 148 16.19 -17.85 7.06
N ARG A 149 14.98 -18.03 7.59
CA ARG A 149 14.28 -19.33 7.60
C ARG A 149 13.98 -19.84 6.20
N GLU A 150 13.57 -18.97 5.27
CA GLU A 150 13.27 -19.36 3.89
C GLU A 150 14.53 -19.67 3.08
N LEU A 151 15.66 -19.06 3.40
CA LEU A 151 16.96 -19.33 2.77
C LEU A 151 17.72 -20.50 3.41
N HIS A 152 17.20 -21.12 4.47
CA HIS A 152 17.90 -22.18 5.20
C HIS A 152 18.29 -23.35 4.28
N PRO A 153 19.54 -23.87 4.35
CA PRO A 153 20.05 -24.91 3.44
C PRO A 153 19.18 -26.16 3.36
N LEU A 154 18.58 -26.61 4.47
CA LEU A 154 17.70 -27.78 4.49
C LEU A 154 16.46 -27.60 3.60
N ARG A 155 15.90 -26.39 3.49
CA ARG A 155 14.80 -26.12 2.55
C ARG A 155 15.23 -26.23 1.08
N ARG A 156 16.49 -25.88 0.79
CA ARG A 156 17.06 -26.05 -0.56
C ARG A 156 17.18 -27.51 -0.96
N LEU A 157 17.53 -28.40 -0.01
CA LEU A 157 17.60 -29.85 -0.24
C LEU A 157 16.23 -30.43 -0.58
N CYS A 158 15.15 -29.87 -0.05
CA CYS A 158 13.77 -30.26 -0.36
C CYS A 158 13.21 -29.58 -1.63
N GLY A 159 14.02 -28.94 -2.47
CA GLY A 159 13.60 -28.29 -3.72
C GLY A 159 12.81 -26.97 -3.54
N ALA A 160 12.74 -26.44 -2.32
CA ALA A 160 11.95 -25.25 -1.97
C ALA A 160 12.80 -23.94 -1.96
N LYS A 161 13.61 -23.73 -3.00
CA LYS A 161 14.34 -22.46 -3.13
C LYS A 161 13.35 -21.33 -3.43
N PRO A 162 13.35 -20.23 -2.63
CA PRO A 162 12.48 -19.09 -2.90
C PRO A 162 12.78 -18.48 -4.27
N SER A 163 11.75 -18.21 -5.05
CA SER A 163 11.90 -17.60 -6.38
C SER A 163 12.53 -16.21 -6.34
N TRP A 164 12.42 -15.49 -5.22
CA TRP A 164 12.98 -14.16 -5.00
C TRP A 164 14.44 -14.12 -4.52
N ALA A 165 15.08 -15.28 -4.30
CA ALA A 165 16.45 -15.31 -3.72
C ALA A 165 17.52 -14.59 -4.58
N TRP A 166 17.33 -14.56 -5.91
CA TRP A 166 18.21 -13.82 -6.82
C TRP A 166 18.03 -12.31 -6.65
N LEU A 167 16.79 -11.86 -6.42
CA LEU A 167 16.45 -10.46 -6.21
C LEU A 167 17.08 -9.94 -4.91
N LEU A 168 17.05 -10.73 -3.83
CA LEU A 168 17.71 -10.38 -2.58
C LEU A 168 19.21 -10.17 -2.77
N LYS A 169 19.88 -11.05 -3.53
CA LYS A 169 21.32 -10.89 -3.80
C LYS A 169 21.62 -9.57 -4.50
N LEU A 170 20.82 -9.20 -5.48
CA LEU A 170 20.96 -7.93 -6.19
C LEU A 170 20.66 -6.72 -5.28
N ALA A 171 19.61 -6.82 -4.46
CA ALA A 171 19.28 -5.78 -3.50
C ALA A 171 20.39 -5.56 -2.47
N GLU A 172 21.01 -6.62 -1.95
CA GLU A 172 22.15 -6.53 -1.01
C GLU A 172 23.37 -5.86 -1.65
N GLN A 173 23.61 -6.10 -2.93
CA GLN A 173 24.66 -5.39 -3.69
C GLN A 173 24.39 -3.87 -3.79
N ASN A 174 23.13 -3.49 -3.78
CA ASN A 174 22.68 -2.10 -3.79
C ASN A 174 22.44 -1.51 -2.38
N GLY A 175 22.90 -2.21 -1.33
CA GLY A 175 22.86 -1.73 0.06
C GLY A 175 21.60 -2.09 0.86
N TYR A 176 20.73 -2.97 0.35
CA TYR A 176 19.57 -3.46 1.10
C TYR A 176 20.00 -4.23 2.35
N GLN A 177 19.40 -3.88 3.47
CA GLN A 177 19.53 -4.67 4.70
C GLN A 177 18.33 -5.63 4.81
N ARG A 178 18.64 -6.91 5.07
CA ARG A 178 17.60 -7.95 5.13
C ARG A 178 16.46 -7.56 6.07
N GLY A 179 15.26 -7.60 5.52
CA GLY A 179 14.04 -7.32 6.26
C GLY A 179 13.60 -5.86 6.23
N ASP A 180 14.44 -4.94 5.76
CA ASP A 180 14.03 -3.55 5.56
C ASP A 180 12.79 -3.51 4.67
N ASN A 181 11.78 -2.76 5.10
CA ASN A 181 10.57 -2.58 4.31
C ASN A 181 9.85 -1.28 4.66
N VAL A 182 9.27 -0.69 3.64
CA VAL A 182 8.21 0.30 3.80
C VAL A 182 6.95 -0.45 4.21
N PHE A 183 6.28 0.03 5.25
CA PHE A 183 5.13 -0.66 5.85
C PHE A 183 4.00 -0.84 4.84
N GLY A 184 3.39 -2.04 4.83
CA GLY A 184 2.17 -2.31 4.09
C GLY A 184 1.00 -1.43 4.56
N GLY A 185 -0.19 -1.61 3.96
CA GLY A 185 -1.37 -0.80 4.29
C GLY A 185 -1.51 0.43 3.42
N ALA A 186 -0.49 1.29 3.36
CA ALA A 186 -0.41 2.39 2.37
C ALA A 186 1.04 2.80 2.12
N TYR A 187 1.42 2.92 0.85
CA TYR A 187 2.71 3.46 0.44
C TYR A 187 2.66 3.96 -1.00
N PHE A 188 3.62 4.79 -1.35
CA PHE A 188 3.80 5.27 -2.71
C PHE A 188 4.94 4.55 -3.42
N VAL A 189 4.79 4.35 -4.72
CA VAL A 189 5.85 3.88 -5.60
C VAL A 189 5.84 4.71 -6.88
N THR A 190 7.03 5.14 -7.35
CA THR A 190 7.14 5.93 -8.58
C THR A 190 6.94 5.02 -9.80
N ARG A 191 6.30 5.55 -10.87
CA ARG A 191 6.18 4.85 -12.15
C ARG A 191 7.52 4.34 -12.65
N LYS A 192 8.57 5.15 -12.49
CA LYS A 192 9.94 4.78 -12.89
C LYS A 192 10.41 3.52 -12.15
N CYS A 193 10.17 3.45 -10.84
CA CYS A 193 10.48 2.26 -10.05
C CYS A 193 9.69 1.05 -10.55
N VAL A 194 8.37 1.18 -10.75
CA VAL A 194 7.51 0.09 -11.26
C VAL A 194 7.99 -0.39 -12.63
N ALA A 195 8.43 0.51 -13.52
CA ALA A 195 8.96 0.15 -14.83
C ALA A 195 10.24 -0.69 -14.72
N GLU A 196 11.17 -0.30 -13.84
CA GLU A 196 12.39 -1.08 -13.58
C GLU A 196 12.08 -2.43 -12.93
N LEU A 197 11.08 -2.51 -12.02
CA LEU A 197 10.61 -3.80 -11.49
C LEU A 197 10.13 -4.74 -12.60
N ARG A 198 9.42 -4.21 -13.60
CA ARG A 198 8.99 -4.99 -14.77
C ARG A 198 10.18 -5.45 -15.60
N GLN A 199 11.14 -4.57 -15.88
CA GLN A 199 12.33 -4.92 -16.65
C GLN A 199 13.17 -6.00 -15.96
N LEU A 200 13.28 -5.95 -14.64
CA LEU A 200 13.93 -6.99 -13.84
C LEU A 200 13.15 -8.32 -13.79
N GLY A 201 11.91 -8.38 -14.29
CA GLY A 201 11.04 -9.55 -14.12
C GLY A 201 10.52 -9.72 -12.69
N ALA A 202 10.63 -8.69 -11.84
CA ALA A 202 10.13 -8.74 -10.46
C ALA A 202 8.59 -8.70 -10.36
N LEU A 203 7.91 -8.31 -11.44
CA LEU A 203 6.45 -8.36 -11.54
C LEU A 203 5.94 -9.68 -12.18
N ASP A 204 6.84 -10.54 -12.69
CA ASP A 204 6.50 -11.82 -13.30
C ASP A 204 6.44 -12.90 -12.21
N MET A 205 5.32 -12.95 -11.52
CA MET A 205 5.15 -13.87 -10.40
C MET A 205 4.97 -15.31 -10.87
N PRO A 206 5.80 -16.26 -10.40
CA PRO A 206 5.61 -17.65 -10.73
C PRO A 206 4.29 -18.15 -10.16
N TYR A 207 3.58 -18.98 -10.95
CA TYR A 207 2.30 -19.59 -10.55
C TYR A 207 2.37 -20.32 -9.19
N ARG A 208 3.55 -20.90 -8.87
CA ARG A 208 3.82 -21.54 -7.58
C ARG A 208 4.71 -20.64 -6.73
N TRP A 209 4.08 -19.72 -6.02
CA TRP A 209 4.75 -18.93 -4.99
C TRP A 209 4.85 -19.74 -3.69
N HIS A 210 6.06 -20.21 -3.35
CA HIS A 210 6.32 -21.01 -2.16
C HIS A 210 6.91 -20.20 -1.00
N SER A 211 6.72 -18.89 -1.00
CA SER A 211 7.23 -18.01 0.04
C SER A 211 6.09 -17.49 0.93
N ARG A 212 6.44 -17.20 2.18
CA ARG A 212 5.60 -16.47 3.12
C ARG A 212 6.04 -15.01 3.27
N LEU A 213 6.95 -14.57 2.41
CA LEU A 213 7.41 -13.19 2.41
C LEU A 213 6.23 -12.27 2.13
N MET A 214 6.05 -11.27 3.00
CA MET A 214 4.99 -10.29 2.84
C MET A 214 5.29 -9.38 1.64
N GLU A 215 4.28 -8.83 1.03
CA GLU A 215 4.41 -8.03 -0.19
C GLU A 215 5.21 -6.75 0.02
N ASP A 216 5.09 -6.12 1.19
CA ASP A 216 5.82 -4.91 1.56
C ASP A 216 7.33 -5.15 1.65
N VAL A 217 7.74 -6.29 2.22
CA VAL A 217 9.15 -6.73 2.24
C VAL A 217 9.62 -7.06 0.82
N TYR A 218 8.78 -7.75 0.02
CA TYR A 218 9.12 -8.11 -1.35
C TYR A 218 9.34 -6.89 -2.23
N PHE A 219 8.38 -5.95 -2.27
CA PHE A 219 8.49 -4.77 -3.13
C PHE A 219 9.55 -3.79 -2.65
N SER A 220 9.79 -3.70 -1.34
CA SER A 220 10.90 -2.89 -0.81
C SER A 220 12.26 -3.46 -1.25
N MET A 221 12.45 -4.77 -1.11
CA MET A 221 13.63 -5.47 -1.62
C MET A 221 13.79 -5.29 -3.13
N ALA A 222 12.70 -5.44 -3.88
CA ALA A 222 12.70 -5.29 -5.34
C ALA A 222 13.04 -3.86 -5.79
N ALA A 223 12.52 -2.84 -5.12
CA ALA A 223 12.85 -1.44 -5.40
C ALA A 223 14.35 -1.17 -5.20
N VAL A 224 14.96 -1.71 -4.13
CA VAL A 224 16.42 -1.56 -3.92
C VAL A 224 17.20 -2.38 -4.95
N ALA A 225 16.74 -3.59 -5.33
CA ALA A 225 17.35 -4.35 -6.41
C ALA A 225 17.32 -3.60 -7.75
N ALA A 226 16.29 -2.83 -8.00
CA ALA A 226 16.15 -1.95 -9.17
C ALA A 226 16.98 -0.65 -9.08
N GLY A 227 17.78 -0.47 -8.02
CA GLY A 227 18.67 0.70 -7.85
C GLY A 227 18.04 1.91 -7.16
N PHE A 228 16.82 1.79 -6.64
CA PHE A 228 16.16 2.86 -5.90
C PHE A 228 16.42 2.80 -4.40
N LYS A 229 16.21 3.93 -3.73
CA LYS A 229 16.19 4.02 -2.27
C LYS A 229 14.76 3.86 -1.75
N LEU A 230 14.65 3.38 -0.51
CA LEU A 230 13.43 3.45 0.28
C LEU A 230 13.35 4.80 0.98
N GLY A 231 12.14 5.36 1.08
CA GLY A 231 11.91 6.66 1.69
C GLY A 231 10.95 6.62 2.86
N HIS A 232 11.15 7.50 3.84
CA HIS A 232 10.20 7.69 4.94
C HIS A 232 9.27 8.85 4.63
N PHE A 233 7.97 8.59 4.69
CA PHE A 233 6.91 9.57 4.45
C PHE A 233 5.79 9.41 5.50
N GLY A 234 6.15 8.83 6.63
CA GLY A 234 5.26 8.54 7.74
C GLY A 234 5.30 9.60 8.85
N ALA A 235 4.38 9.47 9.78
CA ALA A 235 4.36 10.26 11.00
C ALA A 235 5.66 10.08 11.82
N PRO A 236 6.09 11.10 12.61
CA PRO A 236 5.40 12.39 12.80
C PRO A 236 5.68 13.44 11.70
N GLU A 237 6.67 13.25 10.83
CA GLU A 237 7.11 14.25 9.84
C GLU A 237 6.28 14.21 8.55
N GLY A 238 5.59 13.09 8.29
CA GLY A 238 4.81 12.87 7.07
C GLY A 238 3.33 12.58 7.32
N PRO A 239 2.53 12.52 6.26
CA PRO A 239 1.08 12.44 6.33
C PRO A 239 0.53 11.03 6.62
N LEU A 240 1.37 9.98 6.56
CA LEU A 240 0.94 8.60 6.74
C LEU A 240 1.08 8.17 8.21
N CYS A 241 0.00 7.72 8.82
CA CYS A 241 0.00 7.13 10.15
C CYS A 241 -0.54 5.71 10.09
N LEU A 242 0.39 4.75 10.01
CA LEU A 242 0.07 3.34 9.76
C LEU A 242 0.49 2.49 10.95
N GLU A 243 -0.44 1.67 11.44
CA GLU A 243 -0.20 0.71 12.51
C GLU A 243 -0.66 -0.69 12.07
N TRP A 244 -0.07 -1.73 12.64
CA TRP A 244 -0.49 -3.11 12.37
C TRP A 244 -1.92 -3.40 12.87
N ARG A 245 -2.31 -2.78 13.99
CA ARG A 245 -3.64 -2.93 14.59
C ARG A 245 -4.05 -1.66 15.30
N GLY A 246 -5.20 -1.12 14.88
CA GLY A 246 -5.80 0.08 15.44
C GLY A 246 -5.05 1.35 15.05
N LEU A 247 -5.32 2.40 15.77
CA LEU A 247 -4.73 3.72 15.56
C LEU A 247 -3.97 4.15 16.85
N PRO A 248 -2.92 4.98 16.73
CA PRO A 248 -2.17 5.45 17.92
C PRO A 248 -3.00 6.38 18.82
N PHE A 249 -4.06 7.01 18.26
CA PHE A 249 -4.99 7.89 18.95
C PHE A 249 -6.43 7.55 18.64
N PRO A 250 -7.41 8.12 19.41
CA PRO A 250 -8.81 8.12 19.00
C PRO A 250 -8.98 8.70 17.59
N ALA A 251 -9.86 8.10 16.80
CA ALA A 251 -10.06 8.47 15.39
C ALA A 251 -10.36 9.97 15.20
N ILE A 252 -11.11 10.58 16.12
CA ILE A 252 -11.45 12.00 16.09
C ILE A 252 -10.22 12.91 16.12
N ASN A 253 -9.13 12.46 16.77
CA ASN A 253 -7.90 13.25 16.93
C ASN A 253 -6.94 13.08 15.74
N MET A 254 -7.15 12.07 14.88
CA MET A 254 -6.22 11.79 13.77
C MET A 254 -6.23 12.92 12.74
N THR A 255 -7.40 13.45 12.41
CA THR A 255 -7.54 14.58 11.47
C THR A 255 -6.94 15.87 12.01
N THR A 256 -7.16 16.16 13.29
CA THR A 256 -6.59 17.36 13.95
C THR A 256 -5.09 17.26 14.13
N ALA A 257 -4.53 16.04 14.19
CA ALA A 257 -3.09 15.80 14.22
C ALA A 257 -2.40 15.98 12.84
N GLY A 258 -3.17 16.27 11.77
CA GLY A 258 -2.63 16.53 10.44
C GLY A 258 -2.35 15.29 9.60
N PHE A 259 -2.75 14.10 10.05
CA PHE A 259 -2.62 12.89 9.24
C PHE A 259 -3.60 12.89 8.09
N LYS A 260 -3.16 12.36 6.95
CA LYS A 260 -3.96 12.28 5.73
C LYS A 260 -4.33 10.84 5.34
N VAL A 261 -3.53 9.86 5.75
CA VAL A 261 -3.82 8.43 5.55
C VAL A 261 -3.58 7.67 6.85
N VAL A 262 -4.53 6.81 7.19
CA VAL A 262 -4.48 5.96 8.39
C VAL A 262 -4.71 4.49 8.04
N HIS A 263 -4.10 3.61 8.80
CA HIS A 263 -4.26 2.15 8.78
C HIS A 263 -3.87 1.60 10.17
N SER A 264 -4.52 0.61 10.73
CA SER A 264 -5.62 -0.21 10.29
C SER A 264 -6.90 0.22 11.03
N VAL A 265 -7.95 0.59 10.29
CA VAL A 265 -9.17 1.15 10.91
C VAL A 265 -10.14 0.07 11.39
N ASP A 266 -10.04 -1.17 10.87
CA ASP A 266 -10.99 -2.24 11.16
C ASP A 266 -10.48 -3.25 12.20
N LYS A 267 -9.18 -3.25 12.50
CA LYS A 267 -8.53 -4.18 13.45
C LYS A 267 -8.29 -3.55 14.83
N GLY A 268 -9.13 -2.57 15.22
CA GLY A 268 -9.02 -1.86 16.48
C GLY A 268 -9.13 -2.76 17.71
N LYS A 269 -8.50 -2.34 18.82
CA LYS A 269 -8.68 -2.94 20.13
C LYS A 269 -10.04 -2.51 20.70
N ASN A 270 -10.62 -3.28 21.64
CA ASN A 270 -11.85 -2.85 22.33
C ASN A 270 -11.72 -1.48 23.02
N THR A 271 -10.51 -1.12 23.46
CA THR A 271 -10.18 0.20 24.01
C THR A 271 -10.44 1.34 23.04
N ASP A 272 -10.29 1.11 21.73
CA ASP A 272 -10.50 2.14 20.71
C ASP A 272 -11.98 2.52 20.60
N ARG A 273 -12.91 1.56 20.81
CA ARG A 273 -14.34 1.85 20.85
C ARG A 273 -14.74 2.76 22.02
N VAL A 274 -14.16 2.54 23.18
CA VAL A 274 -14.43 3.40 24.34
C VAL A 274 -13.95 4.82 24.07
N ALA A 275 -12.73 4.96 23.54
CA ALA A 275 -12.15 6.26 23.19
C ALA A 275 -12.93 6.97 22.06
N ASN A 276 -13.61 6.21 21.19
CA ASN A 276 -14.41 6.72 20.08
C ASN A 276 -15.93 6.82 20.42
N GLY A 277 -16.33 6.83 21.67
CA GLY A 277 -17.72 6.93 22.08
C GLY A 277 -18.59 5.74 21.64
N GLY A 278 -18.06 4.53 21.68
CA GLY A 278 -18.74 3.29 21.30
C GLY A 278 -18.68 2.95 19.80
N ARG A 279 -18.14 3.83 18.96
CA ARG A 279 -18.02 3.65 17.51
C ARG A 279 -16.71 2.96 17.13
N THR A 280 -16.68 2.28 15.98
CA THR A 280 -15.43 1.88 15.36
C THR A 280 -14.70 3.10 14.78
N ALA A 281 -13.39 3.01 14.55
CA ALA A 281 -12.64 4.09 13.90
C ALA A 281 -13.24 4.43 12.52
N ARG A 282 -13.60 3.44 11.72
CA ARG A 282 -14.27 3.61 10.42
C ARG A 282 -15.59 4.39 10.55
N GLN A 283 -16.44 4.07 11.51
CA GLN A 283 -17.71 4.80 11.75
C GLN A 283 -17.47 6.26 12.14
N VAL A 284 -16.41 6.56 12.88
CA VAL A 284 -16.04 7.94 13.22
C VAL A 284 -15.65 8.70 11.95
N PHE A 285 -14.79 8.13 11.11
CA PHE A 285 -14.38 8.78 9.85
C PHE A 285 -15.52 8.93 8.85
N GLN A 286 -16.44 7.95 8.76
CA GLN A 286 -17.66 8.09 7.98
C GLN A 286 -18.50 9.28 8.44
N HIS A 287 -18.67 9.43 9.74
CA HIS A 287 -19.42 10.56 10.30
C HIS A 287 -18.73 11.90 10.02
N ILE A 288 -17.42 11.98 10.15
CA ILE A 288 -16.64 13.18 9.82
C ILE A 288 -16.84 13.54 8.32
N ARG A 289 -16.72 12.57 7.41
CA ARG A 289 -16.94 12.79 5.96
C ARG A 289 -18.33 13.34 5.68
N ALA A 290 -19.38 12.73 6.26
CA ALA A 290 -20.76 13.16 6.06
C ALA A 290 -21.03 14.56 6.61
N SER A 291 -20.40 14.95 7.72
CA SER A 291 -20.55 16.29 8.30
C SER A 291 -19.96 17.40 7.43
N HIS A 292 -18.92 17.09 6.66
CA HIS A 292 -18.32 18.03 5.72
C HIS A 292 -19.08 18.18 4.38
N GLU A 293 -20.09 17.34 4.12
CA GLU A 293 -20.98 17.49 2.95
C GLU A 293 -22.12 18.50 3.16
N GLN A 294 -22.33 18.95 4.40
CA GLN A 294 -23.44 19.84 4.77
C GLN A 294 -23.02 21.31 4.85
N VAL A 295 -21.79 21.65 4.53
CA VAL A 295 -21.23 23.00 4.50
C VAL A 295 -20.80 23.36 3.07
#